data_a023eba3af68ae7f93c0e433ebb04aad
#
_entry.id   a023eba3af68ae7f93c0e433ebb04aad
#
_cell.length_a   1.000
_cell.length_b   1.000
_cell.length_c   1.000
_cell.angle_alpha   90.00
_cell.angle_beta   90.00
_cell.angle_gamma   90.00
#
_symmetry.space_group_name_H-M   'P 1'
#
loop_
_entity.id
_entity.type
_entity.pdbx_description
1 polymer ?
#
loop_
_entity_poly.entity_id
_entity_poly.type
_entity_poly.pdbx_seq_one_letter_code
_entity_poly.pdbx_strand_id
1 'polypeptide(L)'
;MGKVNNQNFVNIPFYKFISMAEYKCNLNGISFKTITEEYTSKCSFVDNEKITRHINYAGKRITRELFKTKNGIIINADINGAYNILKKYMTKNATWNEKISQTLVKVCSIPSVQKNKFKTSLIYYGLAKM
;
A
#
# COMPACT_ATOMS: atom_id res chain seq x y z
N MET A 1 29.33 -2.01 11.43
CA MET A 1 28.36 -1.45 12.40
C MET A 1 27.51 -2.57 12.98
N GLY A 2 27.47 -2.70 14.29
CA GLY A 2 26.72 -3.77 14.97
C GLY A 2 25.21 -3.59 14.87
N LYS A 3 24.46 -4.69 14.92
CA LYS A 3 22.98 -4.73 14.84
C LYS A 3 22.26 -3.78 15.82
N VAL A 4 22.84 -3.53 16.98
CA VAL A 4 22.26 -2.65 18.03
C VAL A 4 22.27 -1.17 17.63
N ASN A 5 23.31 -0.71 16.94
CA ASN A 5 23.38 0.69 16.49
C ASN A 5 22.38 0.98 15.36
N ASN A 6 22.09 0.02 14.49
CA ASN A 6 21.09 0.19 13.44
C ASN A 6 19.66 0.29 14.00
N GLN A 7 19.30 -0.46 15.05
CA GLN A 7 17.97 -0.37 15.67
C GLN A 7 17.75 0.97 16.39
N ASN A 8 18.75 1.50 17.06
CA ASN A 8 18.66 2.81 17.71
C ASN A 8 18.58 3.95 16.70
N PHE A 9 19.24 3.82 15.55
CA PHE A 9 19.20 4.83 14.47
C PHE A 9 17.86 4.90 13.75
N VAL A 10 17.11 3.79 13.69
CA VAL A 10 15.81 3.71 13.00
C VAL A 10 14.65 4.13 13.91
N ASN A 11 14.68 3.82 15.19
CA ASN A 11 13.55 4.03 16.09
C ASN A 11 13.30 5.51 16.46
N ILE A 12 14.35 6.27 16.77
CA ILE A 12 14.22 7.67 17.21
C ILE A 12 13.72 8.58 16.06
N PRO A 13 14.28 8.52 14.84
CA PRO A 13 13.79 9.30 13.72
C PRO A 13 12.37 8.96 13.29
N PHE A 14 11.94 7.69 13.43
CA PHE A 14 10.63 7.25 12.98
C PHE A 14 9.48 7.87 13.80
N TYR A 15 9.56 7.85 15.12
CA TYR A 15 8.56 8.49 15.97
C TYR A 15 8.50 10.00 15.77
N LYS A 16 9.65 10.64 15.63
CA LYS A 16 9.72 12.08 15.35
C LYS A 16 9.09 12.41 13.99
N PHE A 17 9.34 11.58 12.98
CA PHE A 17 8.74 11.73 11.66
C PHE A 17 7.22 11.61 11.72
N ILE A 18 6.67 10.60 12.40
CA ILE A 18 5.22 10.41 12.56
C ILE A 18 4.59 11.63 13.24
N SER A 19 5.16 12.09 14.36
CA SER A 19 4.64 13.26 15.09
C SER A 19 4.67 14.53 14.24
N MET A 20 5.73 14.75 13.47
CA MET A 20 5.82 15.90 12.56
C MET A 20 4.83 15.79 11.39
N ALA A 21 4.64 14.59 10.83
CA ALA A 21 3.68 14.34 9.76
C ALA A 21 2.25 14.58 10.25
N GLU A 22 1.90 14.07 11.42
CA GLU A 22 0.59 14.29 12.06
C GLU A 22 0.32 15.78 12.31
N TYR A 23 1.29 16.48 12.90
CA TYR A 23 1.19 17.92 13.12
C TYR A 23 0.96 18.70 11.81
N LYS A 24 1.77 18.44 10.78
CA LYS A 24 1.62 19.11 9.48
C LYS A 24 0.32 18.78 8.78
N CYS A 25 -0.15 17.53 8.85
CA CYS A 25 -1.44 17.13 8.31
C CYS A 25 -2.58 17.88 9.00
N ASN A 26 -2.58 17.93 10.34
CA ASN A 26 -3.60 18.63 11.13
C ASN A 26 -3.65 20.11 10.80
N LEU A 27 -2.51 20.79 10.63
CA LEU A 27 -2.46 22.20 10.22
C LEU A 27 -3.14 22.48 8.85
N ASN A 28 -3.15 21.47 7.97
CA ASN A 28 -3.74 21.57 6.63
C ASN A 28 -5.13 20.92 6.53
N GLY A 29 -5.76 20.57 7.66
CA GLY A 29 -7.07 19.93 7.68
C GLY A 29 -7.06 18.50 7.11
N ILE A 30 -5.89 17.84 7.03
CA ILE A 30 -5.74 16.47 6.54
C ILE A 30 -5.79 15.50 7.71
N SER A 31 -6.69 14.53 7.65
CA SER A 31 -6.76 13.47 8.66
C SER A 31 -5.56 12.51 8.52
N PHE A 32 -4.72 12.46 9.54
CA PHE A 32 -3.59 11.53 9.61
C PHE A 32 -3.96 10.32 10.50
N LYS A 33 -3.70 9.11 10.00
CA LYS A 33 -3.98 7.87 10.74
C LYS A 33 -2.84 6.87 10.52
N THR A 34 -2.44 6.22 11.60
CA THR A 34 -1.50 5.10 11.56
C THR A 34 -2.26 3.77 11.54
N ILE A 35 -1.79 2.82 10.73
CA ILE A 35 -2.43 1.52 10.56
C ILE A 35 -1.35 0.44 10.60
N THR A 36 -1.69 -0.71 11.19
CA THR A 36 -0.80 -1.87 11.22
C THR A 36 -0.68 -2.51 9.83
N GLU A 37 0.56 -2.79 9.40
CA GLU A 37 0.86 -3.36 8.09
C GLU A 37 0.64 -4.88 7.98
N GLU A 38 0.18 -5.53 9.04
CA GLU A 38 0.05 -6.99 9.08
C GLU A 38 -0.73 -7.52 7.89
N TYR A 39 -0.12 -8.49 7.19
CA TYR A 39 -0.66 -9.21 6.02
C TYR A 39 -0.89 -8.36 4.76
N THR A 40 -0.70 -7.04 4.77
CA THR A 40 -0.98 -6.17 3.62
C THR A 40 -0.08 -6.42 2.42
N SER A 41 1.16 -6.86 2.63
CA SER A 41 2.10 -7.21 1.56
C SER A 41 1.91 -8.62 0.99
N LYS A 42 1.17 -9.50 1.70
CA LYS A 42 0.96 -10.90 1.32
C LYS A 42 -0.37 -11.13 0.62
N CYS A 43 -1.43 -10.43 1.06
CA CYS A 43 -2.75 -10.55 0.47
C CYS A 43 -2.79 -9.88 -0.90
N SER A 44 -3.58 -10.44 -1.82
CA SER A 44 -3.81 -9.87 -3.13
C SER A 44 -4.93 -8.84 -3.11
N PHE A 45 -4.60 -7.58 -3.40
CA PHE A 45 -5.59 -6.52 -3.51
C PHE A 45 -6.53 -6.73 -4.69
N VAL A 46 -5.99 -7.08 -5.85
CA VAL A 46 -6.74 -7.28 -7.11
C VAL A 46 -7.76 -8.42 -6.99
N ASP A 47 -7.39 -9.50 -6.28
CA ASP A 47 -8.28 -10.64 -6.04
C ASP A 47 -9.27 -10.37 -4.88
N ASN A 48 -9.32 -9.14 -4.37
CA ASN A 48 -10.16 -8.73 -3.23
C ASN A 48 -10.00 -9.60 -1.98
N GLU A 49 -8.82 -10.16 -1.79
CA GLU A 49 -8.52 -11.05 -0.67
C GLU A 49 -8.71 -10.34 0.67
N LYS A 50 -9.28 -11.04 1.66
CA LYS A 50 -9.42 -10.51 3.02
C LYS A 50 -8.05 -10.35 3.67
N ILE A 51 -7.78 -9.20 4.30
CA ILE A 51 -6.48 -8.91 4.90
C ILE A 51 -6.36 -9.57 6.27
N THR A 52 -6.04 -10.86 6.26
CA THR A 52 -5.85 -11.71 7.44
C THR A 52 -4.75 -12.73 7.17
N ARG A 53 -4.42 -13.56 8.17
CA ARG A 53 -3.56 -14.72 7.95
C ARG A 53 -4.29 -15.78 7.14
N HIS A 54 -3.68 -16.23 6.06
CA HIS A 54 -4.15 -17.34 5.24
C HIS A 54 -3.11 -18.47 5.25
N ILE A 55 -3.58 -19.72 5.11
CA ILE A 55 -2.70 -20.87 4.86
C ILE A 55 -2.15 -20.76 3.44
N ASN A 56 -3.01 -20.43 2.47
CA ASN A 56 -2.65 -20.17 1.09
C ASN A 56 -3.18 -18.80 0.69
N TYR A 57 -2.32 -17.94 0.20
CA TYR A 57 -2.67 -16.61 -0.31
C TYR A 57 -3.09 -16.68 -1.78
N ALA A 58 -4.03 -15.84 -2.19
CA ALA A 58 -4.52 -15.78 -3.57
C ALA A 58 -3.44 -15.34 -4.57
N GLY A 59 -2.52 -14.51 -4.15
CA GLY A 59 -1.37 -14.07 -4.96
C GLY A 59 -0.05 -14.36 -4.29
N LYS A 60 1.05 -14.08 -5.00
CA LYS A 60 2.40 -14.22 -4.46
C LYS A 60 3.34 -13.14 -4.98
N ARG A 61 4.27 -12.71 -4.15
CA ARG A 61 5.39 -11.86 -4.56
C ARG A 61 6.40 -12.70 -5.34
N ILE A 62 6.68 -12.33 -6.59
CA ILE A 62 7.63 -13.04 -7.47
C ILE A 62 9.03 -12.44 -7.45
N THR A 63 9.12 -11.12 -7.28
CA THR A 63 10.37 -10.40 -7.03
C THR A 63 10.15 -9.33 -5.97
N ARG A 64 11.19 -8.57 -5.62
CA ARG A 64 11.07 -7.43 -4.71
C ARG A 64 9.99 -6.43 -5.17
N GLU A 65 9.86 -6.22 -6.46
CA GLU A 65 9.01 -5.17 -7.06
C GLU A 65 7.70 -5.72 -7.64
N LEU A 66 7.60 -7.05 -7.86
CA LEU A 66 6.51 -7.65 -8.60
C LEU A 66 5.69 -8.62 -7.76
N PHE A 67 4.38 -8.47 -7.85
CA PHE A 67 3.37 -9.32 -7.23
C PHE A 67 2.48 -9.93 -8.32
N LYS A 68 2.28 -11.25 -8.28
CA LYS A 68 1.41 -11.99 -9.21
C LYS A 68 0.12 -12.36 -8.52
N THR A 69 -1.01 -11.97 -9.09
CA THR A 69 -2.35 -12.30 -8.62
C THR A 69 -2.73 -13.75 -8.94
N LYS A 70 -3.84 -14.24 -8.41
CA LYS A 70 -4.41 -15.56 -8.69
C LYS A 70 -4.62 -15.79 -10.20
N ASN A 71 -5.10 -14.77 -10.90
CA ASN A 71 -5.37 -14.82 -12.34
C ASN A 71 -4.14 -14.56 -13.22
N GLY A 72 -2.94 -14.51 -12.62
CA GLY A 72 -1.70 -14.32 -13.36
C GLY A 72 -1.34 -12.88 -13.71
N ILE A 73 -2.15 -11.90 -13.31
CA ILE A 73 -1.86 -10.48 -13.52
C ILE A 73 -0.65 -10.08 -12.68
N ILE A 74 0.29 -9.37 -13.28
CA ILE A 74 1.48 -8.88 -12.58
C ILE A 74 1.29 -7.39 -12.28
N ILE A 75 1.45 -7.02 -11.02
CA ILE A 75 1.36 -5.64 -10.53
C ILE A 75 2.60 -5.28 -9.71
N ASN A 76 2.81 -4.00 -9.48
CA ASN A 76 3.85 -3.57 -8.56
C ASN A 76 3.50 -3.99 -7.12
N ALA A 77 4.46 -4.57 -6.40
CA ALA A 77 4.26 -5.10 -5.05
C ALA A 77 3.98 -4.00 -4.01
N ASP A 78 4.55 -2.81 -4.17
CA ASP A 78 4.34 -1.69 -3.27
C ASP A 78 2.95 -1.08 -3.47
N ILE A 79 2.46 -1.04 -4.71
CA ILE A 79 1.07 -0.65 -5.03
C ILE A 79 0.08 -1.63 -4.40
N ASN A 80 0.34 -2.94 -4.51
CA ASN A 80 -0.49 -3.96 -3.85
C ASN A 80 -0.56 -3.74 -2.34
N GLY A 81 0.58 -3.51 -1.69
CA GLY A 81 0.66 -3.21 -0.26
C GLY A 81 -0.08 -1.93 0.13
N ALA A 82 0.14 -0.85 -0.60
CA ALA A 82 -0.49 0.45 -0.35
C ALA A 82 -2.02 0.38 -0.43
N TYR A 83 -2.55 -0.29 -1.45
CA TYR A 83 -4.00 -0.45 -1.59
C TYR A 83 -4.60 -1.39 -0.54
N ASN A 84 -3.88 -2.39 -0.09
CA ASN A 84 -4.32 -3.22 1.04
C ASN A 84 -4.35 -2.43 2.35
N ILE A 85 -3.39 -1.53 2.59
CA ILE A 85 -3.41 -0.61 3.75
C ILE A 85 -4.66 0.29 3.67
N LEU A 86 -4.92 0.90 2.52
CA LEU A 86 -6.11 1.73 2.30
C LEU A 86 -7.39 0.92 2.52
N LYS A 87 -7.50 -0.26 1.94
CA LYS A 87 -8.64 -1.18 2.13
C LYS A 87 -8.86 -1.51 3.61
N LYS A 88 -7.79 -1.82 4.35
CA LYS A 88 -7.84 -2.11 5.79
C LYS A 88 -8.41 -0.93 6.59
N TYR A 89 -7.99 0.29 6.28
CA TYR A 89 -8.51 1.51 6.90
C TYR A 89 -9.99 1.74 6.58
N MET A 90 -10.34 1.71 5.30
CA MET A 90 -11.71 1.99 4.85
C MET A 90 -12.70 0.92 5.30
N THR A 91 -12.29 -0.36 5.34
CA THR A 91 -13.11 -1.45 5.87
C THR A 91 -13.39 -1.24 7.37
N LYS A 92 -12.38 -0.84 8.14
CA LYS A 92 -12.55 -0.56 9.58
C LYS A 92 -13.52 0.59 9.84
N ASN A 93 -13.59 1.57 8.93
CA ASN A 93 -14.47 2.74 9.06
C ASN A 93 -15.79 2.58 8.29
N ALA A 94 -16.11 1.37 7.81
CA ALA A 94 -17.31 1.06 7.04
C ALA A 94 -17.50 1.92 5.75
N THR A 95 -16.40 2.45 5.21
CA THR A 95 -16.40 3.27 3.98
C THR A 95 -15.97 2.49 2.75
N TRP A 96 -15.51 1.24 2.91
CA TRP A 96 -15.12 0.37 1.81
C TRP A 96 -16.35 -0.15 1.08
N ASN A 97 -16.38 0.01 -0.23
CA ASN A 97 -17.41 -0.57 -1.10
C ASN A 97 -16.79 -1.16 -2.37
N GLU A 98 -17.58 -1.96 -3.08
CA GLU A 98 -17.14 -2.69 -4.27
C GLU A 98 -16.77 -1.74 -5.43
N LYS A 99 -17.46 -0.62 -5.56
CA LYS A 99 -17.19 0.39 -6.60
C LYS A 99 -15.79 0.99 -6.44
N ILE A 100 -15.38 1.31 -5.21
CA ILE A 100 -14.02 1.79 -4.90
C ILE A 100 -13.01 0.70 -5.26
N SER A 101 -13.26 -0.55 -4.85
CA SER A 101 -12.40 -1.69 -5.16
C SER A 101 -12.18 -1.84 -6.67
N GLN A 102 -13.25 -1.86 -7.45
CA GLN A 102 -13.18 -2.01 -8.91
C GLN A 102 -12.45 -0.83 -9.58
N THR A 103 -12.64 0.39 -9.10
CA THR A 103 -11.95 1.57 -9.63
C THR A 103 -10.45 1.48 -9.40
N LEU A 104 -10.02 1.10 -8.20
CA LEU A 104 -8.60 0.94 -7.85
C LEU A 104 -7.97 -0.23 -8.61
N VAL A 105 -8.69 -1.34 -8.79
CA VAL A 105 -8.21 -2.48 -9.59
C VAL A 105 -7.98 -2.07 -11.05
N LYS A 106 -8.85 -1.25 -11.64
CA LYS A 106 -8.63 -0.72 -13.00
C LYS A 106 -7.35 0.09 -13.11
N VAL A 107 -7.02 0.88 -12.09
CA VAL A 107 -5.78 1.66 -12.05
C VAL A 107 -4.54 0.73 -11.91
N CYS A 108 -4.64 -0.37 -11.16
CA CYS A 108 -3.56 -1.34 -11.03
C CYS A 108 -3.31 -2.15 -12.29
N SER A 109 -4.36 -2.42 -13.07
CA SER A 109 -4.32 -3.29 -14.25
C SER A 109 -3.96 -2.54 -15.54
N ILE A 110 -3.31 -1.39 -15.46
CA ILE A 110 -2.71 -0.74 -16.63
C ILE A 110 -1.73 -1.75 -17.24
N PRO A 111 -1.90 -2.14 -18.52
CA PRO A 111 -1.10 -3.17 -19.13
C PRO A 111 0.38 -2.85 -19.02
N SER A 112 1.18 -3.86 -18.64
CA SER A 112 2.64 -3.80 -18.57
C SER A 112 3.33 -3.67 -19.95
N VAL A 113 2.67 -3.05 -20.91
CA VAL A 113 3.15 -2.85 -22.27
C VAL A 113 3.97 -1.57 -22.37
N GLN A 114 4.72 -1.21 -21.39
CA GLN A 114 5.86 -0.32 -21.65
C GLN A 114 6.90 -0.48 -20.54
N LYS A 115 7.86 -1.35 -20.78
CA LYS A 115 9.12 -1.44 -20.04
C LYS A 115 9.98 -0.16 -20.10
N ASN A 116 9.49 0.92 -20.70
CA ASN A 116 10.25 2.13 -20.90
C ASN A 116 9.42 3.35 -20.49
N LYS A 117 9.87 4.03 -19.43
CA LYS A 117 9.50 5.40 -19.02
C LYS A 117 8.12 5.59 -18.36
N PHE A 118 7.90 5.00 -17.19
CA PHE A 118 7.03 5.67 -16.22
C PHE A 118 7.90 6.35 -15.16
N LYS A 119 8.07 7.66 -15.31
CA LYS A 119 8.55 8.53 -14.22
C LYS A 119 7.54 8.44 -13.08
N THR A 120 8.03 8.23 -11.89
CA THR A 120 7.35 8.15 -10.58
C THR A 120 6.43 9.35 -10.26
N SER A 121 6.34 10.34 -11.11
CA SER A 121 5.60 11.59 -10.90
C SER A 121 4.08 11.49 -11.09
N LEU A 122 3.55 10.43 -11.70
CA LEU A 122 2.10 10.30 -11.96
C LEU A 122 1.31 9.68 -10.80
N ILE A 123 1.96 8.95 -9.92
CA ILE A 123 1.30 8.29 -8.77
C ILE A 123 0.95 9.32 -7.68
N TYR A 124 1.72 10.39 -7.55
CA TYR A 124 1.45 11.45 -6.58
C TYR A 124 0.27 12.37 -6.92
N TYR A 125 -0.11 12.47 -8.19
CA TYR A 125 -1.23 13.34 -8.62
C TYR A 125 -2.61 12.73 -8.43
N GLY A 126 -2.73 11.41 -8.36
CA GLY A 126 -4.02 10.73 -8.19
C GLY A 126 -4.54 10.72 -6.75
N LEU A 127 -3.65 10.78 -5.77
CA LEU A 127 -4.01 10.75 -4.33
C LEU A 127 -4.23 12.14 -3.72
N ALA A 128 -3.79 13.21 -4.39
CA ALA A 128 -3.92 14.59 -3.90
C ALA A 128 -5.22 15.29 -4.32
N LYS A 129 -6.08 14.64 -5.09
CA LYS A 129 -7.38 15.19 -5.54
C LYS A 129 -8.60 14.40 -5.11
N MET A 130 -8.43 13.55 -4.10
CA MET A 130 -9.58 12.92 -3.45
C MET A 130 -9.78 13.48 -2.04
#